data_c802264ab43a281de2626e917ff7f9e6
#
_entry.id   c802264ab43a281de2626e917ff7f9e6
#
_cell.length_a   1.000
_cell.length_b   1.000
_cell.length_c   1.000
_cell.angle_alpha   90.00
_cell.angle_beta   90.00
_cell.angle_gamma   90.00
#
_symmetry.space_group_name_H-M   'P 1'
#
loop_
_entity.id
_entity.type
_entity.pdbx_description
1 polymer ?
#
loop_
_entity_poly.entity_id
_entity_poly.type
_entity_poly.pdbx_seq_one_letter_code
_entity_poly.pdbx_strand_id
1 'polypeptide(L)'
;MKNTNKYILGLSLSLMLGLGGCDQDFDTININPNSPEKVSSNLLLPTVIRSTTNEIAGNAWGYGNVVMQYVAKIQFTNEDRYNWGPQGNPYNSFYNNMRDINNVIAISSEAGQQNYVGIAKVLRAHLFSYMTDAYGEIPYSEAIKAKDGVNYPQFDSQEAIYADILKELEEANSLLGTTNERVEGDILFNGNVERWKKFANSLRLRILMRLSDRQDPSQAMQAILNNPAQYPIFTSSAEQAALQYLQDVPNQHPLYTTRSGSFDEYRLSARMEGVLKDLNDPRLYAFAQPTNASGAGVLGDMNAYEGVPNGLADEEALQYSPSGDPSKGGSNFISRVGLLWSCSACTGLASPTGYQAILMSYAELQFILAEARERGFISLGSAEEYYKKGIQSSVDYYRERYTAINQGQIASKLVLDETYFSQEKVAYTGSQAERLEKIGTQKWLALFFSGMEAWHDWKRTGYPAITPGPAAFISTVPVRFMYPGSVQALNNENYKAALARQGVDAITTKVWWDVK
;
A
#
# COMPACT_ATOMS: atom_id res chain seq x y z
N MET A 1 19.04 -60.57 61.42
CA MET A 1 18.95 -60.26 59.98
C MET A 1 17.60 -60.63 59.30
N LYS A 2 16.50 -60.91 60.01
CA LYS A 2 15.20 -61.26 59.41
C LYS A 2 14.15 -60.14 59.40
N ASN A 3 14.38 -59.03 60.13
CA ASN A 3 13.37 -57.96 60.19
C ASN A 3 13.67 -56.76 59.28
N THR A 4 14.89 -56.58 58.79
CA THR A 4 15.25 -55.45 57.90
C THR A 4 14.65 -55.58 56.48
N ASN A 5 14.46 -56.80 55.98
CA ASN A 5 13.89 -57.04 54.64
C ASN A 5 12.37 -56.75 54.56
N LYS A 6 11.64 -56.78 55.67
CA LYS A 6 10.21 -56.45 55.70
C LYS A 6 9.96 -54.94 55.60
N TYR A 7 10.85 -54.11 56.14
CA TYR A 7 10.75 -52.64 56.06
C TYR A 7 11.20 -52.11 54.69
N ILE A 8 12.17 -52.75 54.06
CA ILE A 8 12.60 -52.43 52.70
C ILE A 8 11.52 -52.78 51.68
N LEU A 9 10.84 -53.91 51.82
CA LEU A 9 9.73 -54.29 50.93
C LEU A 9 8.50 -53.39 51.11
N GLY A 10 8.21 -52.96 52.37
CA GLY A 10 7.13 -51.99 52.66
C GLY A 10 7.42 -50.60 52.07
N LEU A 11 8.66 -50.14 52.16
CA LEU A 11 9.07 -48.81 51.65
C LEU A 11 9.07 -48.82 50.11
N SER A 12 9.49 -49.91 49.45
CA SER A 12 9.45 -50.07 47.99
C SER A 12 8.02 -50.12 47.43
N LEU A 13 7.10 -50.76 48.16
CA LEU A 13 5.69 -50.86 47.76
C LEU A 13 4.96 -49.53 47.96
N SER A 14 5.29 -48.75 48.99
CA SER A 14 4.77 -47.39 49.22
C SER A 14 5.28 -46.37 48.21
N LEU A 15 6.52 -46.54 47.71
CA LEU A 15 7.11 -45.68 46.68
C LEU A 15 6.51 -45.94 45.29
N MET A 16 6.09 -47.21 44.99
CA MET A 16 5.43 -47.53 43.71
C MET A 16 3.95 -47.09 43.65
N LEU A 17 3.28 -46.90 44.79
CA LEU A 17 1.91 -46.39 44.86
C LEU A 17 1.83 -44.87 44.75
N GLY A 18 2.94 -44.14 44.96
CA GLY A 18 3.02 -42.70 44.83
C GLY A 18 3.29 -42.17 43.42
N LEU A 19 3.59 -43.04 42.46
CA LEU A 19 3.88 -42.65 41.04
C LEU A 19 2.68 -42.77 40.09
N GLY A 20 1.52 -43.20 40.58
CA GLY A 20 0.30 -43.35 39.78
C GLY A 20 -0.69 -42.19 39.85
N GLY A 21 -0.29 -41.05 40.39
CA GLY A 21 -1.20 -39.92 40.52
C GLY A 21 -0.69 -38.72 39.74
N CYS A 22 -1.40 -38.35 38.70
CA CYS A 22 -1.41 -37.10 37.93
C CYS A 22 -1.16 -37.26 36.43
N ASP A 23 -1.78 -38.23 35.78
CA ASP A 23 -1.82 -38.23 34.33
C ASP A 23 -3.25 -38.13 33.76
N GLN A 24 -4.26 -38.03 34.66
CA GLN A 24 -5.63 -37.74 34.28
C GLN A 24 -5.81 -36.22 34.33
N ASP A 25 -6.12 -35.61 33.23
CA ASP A 25 -6.51 -34.21 32.99
C ASP A 25 -5.42 -33.20 32.57
N PHE A 26 -4.18 -33.59 32.30
CA PHE A 26 -3.21 -32.64 31.76
C PHE A 26 -3.67 -32.04 30.41
N ASP A 27 -4.40 -32.80 29.60
CA ASP A 27 -4.96 -32.35 28.33
C ASP A 27 -6.14 -31.38 28.51
N THR A 28 -6.87 -31.48 29.63
CA THR A 28 -8.02 -30.60 29.92
C THR A 28 -7.65 -29.40 30.77
N ILE A 29 -6.65 -29.52 31.66
CA ILE A 29 -6.21 -28.42 32.56
C ILE A 29 -5.44 -27.35 31.79
N ASN A 30 -4.76 -27.73 30.69
CA ASN A 30 -4.03 -26.80 29.82
C ASN A 30 -4.90 -26.15 28.73
N ILE A 31 -6.17 -26.54 28.60
CA ILE A 31 -7.11 -25.86 27.71
C ILE A 31 -7.62 -24.61 28.44
N ASN A 32 -7.14 -23.43 28.03
CA ASN A 32 -7.70 -22.18 28.51
C ASN A 32 -9.16 -22.06 28.04
N PRO A 33 -10.18 -22.16 28.94
CA PRO A 33 -11.58 -22.12 28.52
C PRO A 33 -11.99 -20.79 27.88
N ASN A 34 -11.13 -19.76 27.99
CA ASN A 34 -11.32 -18.44 27.37
C ASN A 34 -10.50 -18.30 26.06
N SER A 35 -9.72 -19.29 25.67
CA SER A 35 -9.08 -19.31 24.36
C SER A 35 -9.92 -20.17 23.41
N PRO A 36 -10.37 -19.65 22.26
CA PRO A 36 -11.07 -20.47 21.28
C PRO A 36 -10.14 -21.60 20.83
N GLU A 37 -10.56 -22.85 20.98
CA GLU A 37 -9.83 -24.05 20.55
C GLU A 37 -9.56 -24.03 19.04
N LYS A 38 -10.38 -23.32 18.28
CA LYS A 38 -10.22 -23.06 16.84
C LYS A 38 -10.39 -21.57 16.59
N VAL A 39 -9.38 -20.96 16.00
CA VAL A 39 -9.48 -19.58 15.50
C VAL A 39 -10.40 -19.58 14.29
N SER A 40 -11.43 -18.73 14.29
CA SER A 40 -12.37 -18.59 13.19
C SER A 40 -11.96 -17.45 12.25
N SER A 41 -12.41 -17.52 10.99
CA SER A 41 -12.06 -16.55 9.94
C SER A 41 -12.47 -15.11 10.29
N ASN A 42 -13.60 -14.92 10.97
CA ASN A 42 -14.07 -13.60 11.40
C ASN A 42 -13.18 -12.93 12.46
N LEU A 43 -12.39 -13.70 13.22
CA LEU A 43 -11.41 -13.18 14.17
C LEU A 43 -10.07 -12.84 13.52
N LEU A 44 -9.68 -13.55 12.46
CA LEU A 44 -8.43 -13.29 11.73
C LEU A 44 -8.57 -12.15 10.73
N LEU A 45 -9.70 -12.06 10.04
CA LEU A 45 -9.90 -11.12 8.93
C LEU A 45 -9.64 -9.65 9.31
N PRO A 46 -10.13 -9.10 10.44
CA PRO A 46 -9.86 -7.71 10.79
C PRO A 46 -8.38 -7.45 11.05
N THR A 47 -7.65 -8.42 11.61
CA THR A 47 -6.21 -8.32 11.86
C THR A 47 -5.44 -8.30 10.53
N VAL A 48 -5.79 -9.19 9.61
CA VAL A 48 -5.19 -9.24 8.26
C VAL A 48 -5.41 -7.94 7.50
N ILE A 49 -6.64 -7.43 7.46
CA ILE A 49 -6.96 -6.17 6.76
C ILE A 49 -6.17 -5.01 7.38
N ARG A 50 -6.17 -4.89 8.71
CA ARG A 50 -5.47 -3.80 9.40
C ARG A 50 -3.96 -3.88 9.22
N SER A 51 -3.34 -5.04 9.40
CA SER A 51 -1.89 -5.17 9.23
C SER A 51 -1.46 -4.86 7.80
N THR A 52 -2.22 -5.33 6.80
CA THR A 52 -2.00 -5.00 5.39
C THR A 52 -2.08 -3.50 5.13
N THR A 53 -3.13 -2.85 5.61
CA THR A 53 -3.34 -1.41 5.36
C THR A 53 -2.34 -0.54 6.11
N ASN A 54 -1.95 -0.91 7.33
CA ASN A 54 -0.90 -0.21 8.09
C ASN A 54 0.47 -0.33 7.40
N GLU A 55 0.79 -1.50 6.86
CA GLU A 55 2.03 -1.72 6.09
C GLU A 55 2.06 -0.83 4.84
N ILE A 56 0.95 -0.75 4.11
CA ILE A 56 0.84 0.12 2.93
C ILE A 56 0.98 1.59 3.33
N ALA A 57 0.36 2.04 4.41
CA ALA A 57 0.51 3.40 4.92
C ALA A 57 1.96 3.69 5.35
N GLY A 58 2.62 2.75 6.02
CA GLY A 58 4.03 2.85 6.41
C GLY A 58 4.97 2.93 5.21
N ASN A 59 4.75 2.10 4.20
CA ASN A 59 5.53 2.11 2.96
C ASN A 59 5.30 3.38 2.14
N ALA A 60 4.09 3.96 2.16
CA ALA A 60 3.83 5.26 1.56
C ALA A 60 4.72 6.33 2.21
N TRP A 61 4.73 6.38 3.55
CA TRP A 61 5.52 7.36 4.31
C TRP A 61 7.02 7.17 4.13
N GLY A 62 7.52 5.95 4.33
CA GLY A 62 8.96 5.66 4.36
C GLY A 62 9.64 5.65 2.99
N TYR A 63 8.93 5.22 1.94
CA TYR A 63 9.52 5.02 0.61
C TYR A 63 8.73 5.63 -0.52
N GLY A 64 7.45 5.29 -0.67
CA GLY A 64 6.65 5.64 -1.84
C GLY A 64 6.58 7.16 -2.08
N ASN A 65 6.27 7.92 -1.04
CA ASN A 65 6.17 9.38 -1.16
C ASN A 65 7.53 10.05 -1.39
N VAL A 66 8.62 9.48 -0.86
CA VAL A 66 9.98 10.02 -1.02
C VAL A 66 10.49 9.76 -2.44
N VAL A 67 10.43 8.51 -2.90
CA VAL A 67 10.95 8.14 -4.23
C VAL A 67 10.16 8.79 -5.37
N MET A 68 8.88 9.04 -5.15
CA MET A 68 8.03 9.75 -6.11
C MET A 68 8.05 11.27 -5.94
N GLN A 69 8.93 11.77 -5.08
CA GLN A 69 9.12 13.20 -4.84
C GLN A 69 7.82 13.95 -4.50
N TYR A 70 6.94 13.29 -3.74
CA TYR A 70 5.80 13.95 -3.10
C TYR A 70 6.25 14.72 -1.85
N VAL A 71 7.20 14.14 -1.13
CA VAL A 71 7.84 14.71 0.05
C VAL A 71 9.35 14.64 -0.11
N ALA A 72 10.06 15.53 0.60
CA ALA A 72 11.52 15.53 0.73
C ALA A 72 11.91 15.40 2.19
N LYS A 73 13.08 14.86 2.48
CA LYS A 73 13.61 14.74 3.84
C LYS A 73 14.55 15.88 4.16
N ILE A 74 14.38 16.48 5.34
CA ILE A 74 15.24 17.54 5.86
C ILE A 74 16.25 17.03 6.91
N GLN A 75 16.16 15.76 7.29
CA GLN A 75 17.10 15.02 8.16
C GLN A 75 17.13 13.56 7.76
N PHE A 76 18.25 12.87 8.00
CA PHE A 76 18.41 11.44 7.69
C PHE A 76 18.03 11.15 6.23
N THR A 77 18.70 11.84 5.30
CA THR A 77 18.30 11.92 3.89
C THR A 77 18.62 10.68 3.05
N ASN A 78 19.04 9.57 3.67
CA ASN A 78 19.46 8.37 2.94
C ASN A 78 18.39 7.85 1.95
N GLU A 79 17.13 7.79 2.37
CA GLU A 79 16.04 7.31 1.50
C GLU A 79 15.83 8.25 0.31
N ASP A 80 15.86 9.57 0.55
CA ASP A 80 15.69 10.62 -0.44
C ASP A 80 16.88 10.72 -1.42
N ARG A 81 18.08 10.30 -0.97
CA ARG A 81 19.31 10.24 -1.77
C ARG A 81 19.52 8.88 -2.44
N TYR A 82 18.56 7.97 -2.30
CA TYR A 82 18.63 6.61 -2.87
C TYR A 82 19.77 5.75 -2.32
N ASN A 83 20.19 5.97 -1.07
CA ASN A 83 21.11 5.10 -0.35
C ASN A 83 20.34 3.94 0.29
N TRP A 84 19.77 3.07 -0.55
CA TRP A 84 18.94 1.97 -0.10
C TRP A 84 19.76 0.69 0.04
N GLY A 85 19.81 0.15 1.24
CA GLY A 85 20.27 -1.20 1.51
C GLY A 85 19.18 -2.26 1.31
N PRO A 86 19.44 -3.53 1.70
CA PRO A 86 18.45 -4.59 1.69
C PRO A 86 17.19 -4.24 2.50
N GLN A 87 16.01 -4.44 1.92
CA GLN A 87 14.73 -4.05 2.52
C GLN A 87 14.04 -5.24 3.17
N GLY A 88 14.40 -5.51 4.43
CA GLY A 88 13.87 -6.65 5.19
C GLY A 88 12.49 -6.43 5.80
N ASN A 89 12.19 -5.22 6.28
CA ASN A 89 10.93 -4.95 6.98
C ASN A 89 9.69 -5.13 6.08
N PRO A 90 9.59 -4.49 4.89
CA PRO A 90 8.46 -4.73 4.01
C PRO A 90 8.33 -6.21 3.65
N TYR A 91 9.43 -6.88 3.29
CA TYR A 91 9.45 -8.30 2.92
C TYR A 91 8.87 -9.20 4.02
N ASN A 92 9.38 -9.06 5.24
CA ASN A 92 8.97 -9.91 6.36
C ASN A 92 7.51 -9.63 6.79
N SER A 93 7.10 -8.36 6.83
CA SER A 93 5.73 -7.97 7.16
C SER A 93 4.72 -8.55 6.17
N PHE A 94 5.02 -8.52 4.88
CA PHE A 94 4.15 -9.11 3.86
C PHE A 94 4.01 -10.62 4.02
N TYR A 95 5.09 -11.36 4.23
CA TYR A 95 5.00 -12.81 4.43
C TYR A 95 4.27 -13.18 5.72
N ASN A 96 4.38 -12.39 6.79
CA ASN A 96 3.59 -12.58 7.99
C ASN A 96 2.10 -12.39 7.70
N ASN A 97 1.71 -11.34 6.98
CA ASN A 97 0.33 -11.11 6.57
C ASN A 97 -0.19 -12.23 5.67
N MET A 98 0.62 -12.70 4.73
CA MET A 98 0.24 -13.82 3.85
C MET A 98 0.02 -15.14 4.58
N ARG A 99 0.80 -15.41 5.64
CA ARG A 99 0.55 -16.58 6.49
C ARG A 99 -0.86 -16.52 7.09
N ASP A 100 -1.26 -15.38 7.59
CA ASP A 100 -2.56 -15.21 8.23
C ASP A 100 -3.70 -15.24 7.20
N ILE A 101 -3.48 -14.70 5.99
CA ILE A 101 -4.41 -14.84 4.85
C ILE A 101 -4.59 -16.32 4.46
N ASN A 102 -3.50 -17.08 4.35
CA ASN A 102 -3.57 -18.52 4.05
C ASN A 102 -4.33 -19.30 5.13
N ASN A 103 -4.19 -18.91 6.41
CA ASN A 103 -4.98 -19.48 7.49
C ASN A 103 -6.48 -19.18 7.30
N VAL A 104 -6.86 -17.95 6.91
CA VAL A 104 -8.27 -17.62 6.59
C VAL A 104 -8.77 -18.50 5.45
N ILE A 105 -7.99 -18.66 4.37
CA ILE A 105 -8.37 -19.53 3.24
C ILE A 105 -8.59 -20.98 3.70
N ALA A 106 -7.66 -21.55 4.46
CA ALA A 106 -7.72 -22.93 4.90
C ALA A 106 -8.94 -23.20 5.79
N ILE A 107 -9.12 -22.37 6.84
CA ILE A 107 -10.22 -22.47 7.80
C ILE A 107 -11.58 -22.31 7.09
N SER A 108 -11.69 -21.30 6.23
CA SER A 108 -12.93 -21.01 5.52
C SER A 108 -13.27 -22.07 4.47
N SER A 109 -12.25 -22.63 3.80
CA SER A 109 -12.46 -23.72 2.83
C SER A 109 -12.98 -24.98 3.53
N GLU A 110 -12.41 -25.36 4.68
CA GLU A 110 -12.89 -26.48 5.50
C GLU A 110 -14.34 -26.27 5.98
N ALA A 111 -14.68 -25.02 6.33
CA ALA A 111 -16.01 -24.65 6.79
C ALA A 111 -17.02 -24.36 5.66
N GLY A 112 -16.64 -24.41 4.40
CA GLY A 112 -17.51 -24.10 3.25
C GLY A 112 -17.85 -22.61 3.10
N GLN A 113 -17.11 -21.71 3.76
CA GLN A 113 -17.35 -20.26 3.80
C GLN A 113 -16.75 -19.55 2.57
N GLN A 114 -17.43 -19.65 1.42
CA GLN A 114 -16.88 -19.19 0.13
C GLN A 114 -16.61 -17.70 0.07
N ASN A 115 -17.40 -16.86 0.76
CA ASN A 115 -17.16 -15.41 0.78
C ASN A 115 -15.84 -15.07 1.49
N TYR A 116 -15.50 -15.71 2.61
CA TYR A 116 -14.21 -15.52 3.27
C TYR A 116 -13.04 -15.99 2.41
N VAL A 117 -13.19 -17.12 1.71
CA VAL A 117 -12.18 -17.61 0.76
C VAL A 117 -11.95 -16.59 -0.34
N GLY A 118 -13.02 -16.07 -0.94
CA GLY A 118 -12.94 -15.05 -1.99
C GLY A 118 -12.25 -13.78 -1.50
N ILE A 119 -12.62 -13.26 -0.34
CA ILE A 119 -12.00 -12.08 0.28
C ILE A 119 -10.51 -12.30 0.51
N ALA A 120 -10.14 -13.42 1.12
CA ALA A 120 -8.74 -13.73 1.41
C ALA A 120 -7.92 -13.89 0.12
N LYS A 121 -8.47 -14.45 -0.95
CA LYS A 121 -7.83 -14.51 -2.27
C LYS A 121 -7.59 -13.13 -2.86
N VAL A 122 -8.54 -12.19 -2.76
CA VAL A 122 -8.35 -10.80 -3.22
C VAL A 122 -7.21 -10.12 -2.46
N LEU A 123 -7.17 -10.27 -1.13
CA LEU A 123 -6.09 -9.71 -0.30
C LEU A 123 -4.74 -10.34 -0.63
N ARG A 124 -4.69 -11.66 -0.83
CA ARG A 124 -3.47 -12.38 -1.22
C ARG A 124 -2.93 -11.92 -2.57
N ALA A 125 -3.78 -11.86 -3.56
CA ALA A 125 -3.44 -11.37 -4.89
C ALA A 125 -2.92 -9.92 -4.86
N HIS A 126 -3.57 -9.04 -4.09
CA HIS A 126 -3.13 -7.66 -3.90
C HIS A 126 -1.72 -7.61 -3.28
N LEU A 127 -1.46 -8.34 -2.19
CA LEU A 127 -0.18 -8.33 -1.51
C LEU A 127 0.95 -8.94 -2.36
N PHE A 128 0.70 -10.05 -3.04
CA PHE A 128 1.72 -10.65 -3.91
C PHE A 128 2.04 -9.75 -5.10
N SER A 129 1.04 -9.08 -5.72
CA SER A 129 1.31 -8.10 -6.78
C SER A 129 2.18 -6.95 -6.27
N TYR A 130 1.89 -6.43 -5.08
CA TYR A 130 2.64 -5.36 -4.45
C TYR A 130 4.09 -5.76 -4.14
N MET A 131 4.31 -6.99 -3.64
CA MET A 131 5.65 -7.51 -3.36
C MET A 131 6.46 -7.78 -4.62
N THR A 132 5.87 -8.47 -5.60
CA THR A 132 6.60 -8.79 -6.82
C THR A 132 6.92 -7.53 -7.62
N ASP A 133 6.08 -6.50 -7.56
CA ASP A 133 6.39 -5.17 -8.12
C ASP A 133 7.61 -4.53 -7.45
N ALA A 134 7.80 -4.75 -6.14
CA ALA A 134 8.90 -4.16 -5.40
C ALA A 134 10.20 -4.94 -5.49
N TYR A 135 10.17 -6.29 -5.50
CA TYR A 135 11.34 -7.17 -5.42
C TYR A 135 11.64 -7.96 -6.70
N GLY A 136 10.70 -8.07 -7.63
CA GLY A 136 10.79 -8.97 -8.78
C GLY A 136 10.39 -10.41 -8.43
N GLU A 137 11.23 -11.40 -8.73
CA GLU A 137 10.98 -12.79 -8.38
C GLU A 137 10.96 -12.99 -6.85
N ILE A 138 9.96 -13.69 -6.34
CA ILE A 138 9.79 -13.96 -4.91
C ILE A 138 9.28 -15.39 -4.71
N PRO A 139 9.47 -16.00 -3.54
CA PRO A 139 8.74 -17.20 -3.18
C PRO A 139 7.22 -16.97 -3.24
N TYR A 140 6.53 -17.70 -4.10
CA TYR A 140 5.09 -17.60 -4.31
C TYR A 140 4.39 -18.96 -4.19
N SER A 141 4.67 -19.88 -5.09
CA SER A 141 4.01 -21.19 -5.14
C SER A 141 4.35 -22.08 -3.93
N GLU A 142 5.55 -21.95 -3.41
CA GLU A 142 6.05 -22.65 -2.22
C GLU A 142 6.05 -21.80 -0.95
N ALA A 143 5.54 -20.57 -1.02
CA ALA A 143 5.54 -19.66 0.13
C ALA A 143 4.73 -20.23 1.30
N ILE A 144 5.26 -20.08 2.54
CA ILE A 144 4.56 -20.39 3.80
C ILE A 144 4.19 -21.89 3.94
N LYS A 145 4.94 -22.77 3.31
CA LYS A 145 4.77 -24.22 3.37
C LYS A 145 5.78 -24.93 4.29
N ALA A 146 6.34 -24.22 5.28
CA ALA A 146 7.29 -24.83 6.22
C ALA A 146 6.69 -25.99 7.03
N LYS A 147 5.38 -25.93 7.35
CA LYS A 147 4.66 -27.05 7.99
C LYS A 147 4.55 -28.29 7.09
N ASP A 148 4.61 -28.10 5.78
CA ASP A 148 4.58 -29.16 4.78
C ASP A 148 6.01 -29.63 4.40
N GLY A 149 7.03 -29.18 5.16
CA GLY A 149 8.43 -29.54 4.98
C GLY A 149 9.22 -28.64 4.01
N VAL A 150 8.61 -27.63 3.41
CA VAL A 150 9.29 -26.69 2.51
C VAL A 150 9.95 -25.56 3.31
N ASN A 151 11.22 -25.78 3.70
CA ASN A 151 11.98 -24.80 4.48
C ASN A 151 12.77 -23.79 3.61
N TYR A 152 13.03 -24.13 2.36
CA TYR A 152 13.79 -23.34 1.38
C TYR A 152 12.95 -23.16 0.11
N PRO A 153 11.92 -22.28 0.14
CA PRO A 153 11.01 -22.12 -0.98
C PRO A 153 11.73 -21.59 -2.22
N GLN A 154 11.37 -22.11 -3.40
CA GLN A 154 11.83 -21.59 -4.67
C GLN A 154 11.26 -20.20 -4.94
N PHE A 155 12.00 -19.40 -5.72
CA PHE A 155 11.53 -18.12 -6.24
C PHE A 155 10.85 -18.37 -7.59
N ASP A 156 9.60 -17.97 -7.68
CA ASP A 156 8.85 -18.07 -8.93
C ASP A 156 9.19 -16.89 -9.84
N SER A 157 9.13 -17.12 -11.15
CA SER A 157 9.28 -16.04 -12.12
C SER A 157 8.13 -15.04 -11.98
N GLN A 158 8.40 -13.77 -12.20
CA GLN A 158 7.38 -12.74 -12.10
C GLN A 158 6.23 -12.96 -13.10
N GLU A 159 6.52 -13.50 -14.27
CA GLU A 159 5.52 -13.90 -15.27
C GLU A 159 4.55 -14.96 -14.73
N ALA A 160 5.06 -16.01 -14.09
CA ALA A 160 4.24 -17.06 -13.49
C ALA A 160 3.40 -16.53 -12.32
N ILE A 161 3.98 -15.68 -11.47
CA ILE A 161 3.28 -15.03 -10.36
C ILE A 161 2.08 -14.24 -10.88
N TYR A 162 2.25 -13.41 -11.90
CA TYR A 162 1.16 -12.60 -12.44
C TYR A 162 0.07 -13.41 -13.13
N ALA A 163 0.45 -14.47 -13.85
CA ALA A 163 -0.52 -15.37 -14.45
C ALA A 163 -1.44 -16.00 -13.40
N ASP A 164 -0.86 -16.43 -12.27
CA ASP A 164 -1.64 -17.04 -11.18
C ASP A 164 -2.45 -16.01 -10.37
N ILE A 165 -1.90 -14.82 -10.12
CA ILE A 165 -2.63 -13.71 -9.47
C ILE A 165 -3.90 -13.34 -10.26
N LEU A 166 -3.81 -13.22 -11.60
CA LEU A 166 -4.97 -12.90 -12.43
C LEU A 166 -6.03 -14.01 -12.36
N LYS A 167 -5.60 -15.27 -12.38
CA LYS A 167 -6.48 -16.43 -12.19
C LYS A 167 -7.11 -16.44 -10.80
N GLU A 168 -6.33 -16.17 -9.75
CA GLU A 168 -6.83 -16.13 -8.37
C GLU A 168 -7.89 -15.05 -8.16
N LEU A 169 -7.75 -13.88 -8.77
CA LEU A 169 -8.75 -12.81 -8.73
C LEU A 169 -10.04 -13.20 -9.48
N GLU A 170 -9.93 -13.95 -10.57
CA GLU A 170 -11.11 -14.49 -11.27
C GLU A 170 -11.83 -15.56 -10.45
N GLU A 171 -11.09 -16.45 -9.80
CA GLU A 171 -11.63 -17.41 -8.86
C GLU A 171 -12.31 -16.70 -7.68
N ALA A 172 -11.68 -15.67 -7.11
CA ALA A 172 -12.27 -14.87 -6.04
C ALA A 172 -13.61 -14.23 -6.48
N ASN A 173 -13.64 -13.62 -7.67
CA ASN A 173 -14.89 -13.07 -8.24
C ASN A 173 -15.97 -14.14 -8.37
N SER A 174 -15.60 -15.36 -8.73
CA SER A 174 -16.55 -16.48 -8.91
C SER A 174 -17.07 -17.03 -7.59
N LEU A 175 -16.28 -17.01 -6.51
CA LEU A 175 -16.66 -17.49 -5.18
C LEU A 175 -17.53 -16.49 -4.41
N LEU A 176 -17.23 -15.20 -4.53
CA LEU A 176 -17.92 -14.14 -3.82
C LEU A 176 -19.41 -14.08 -4.19
N GLY A 177 -20.29 -14.09 -3.18
CA GLY A 177 -21.74 -14.01 -3.35
C GLY A 177 -22.41 -15.30 -3.80
N THR A 178 -21.71 -16.43 -3.78
CA THR A 178 -22.31 -17.76 -4.11
C THR A 178 -23.01 -18.40 -2.92
N THR A 179 -22.70 -17.95 -1.72
CA THR A 179 -23.27 -18.42 -0.46
C THR A 179 -23.88 -17.26 0.32
N ASN A 180 -24.83 -17.56 1.19
CA ASN A 180 -25.54 -16.56 1.99
C ASN A 180 -24.91 -16.31 3.37
N GLU A 181 -23.70 -16.81 3.62
CA GLU A 181 -23.04 -16.57 4.90
C GLU A 181 -22.76 -15.07 5.08
N ARG A 182 -23.03 -14.58 6.28
CA ARG A 182 -22.68 -13.22 6.68
C ARG A 182 -21.17 -13.14 6.93
N VAL A 183 -20.51 -12.20 6.28
CA VAL A 183 -19.11 -11.91 6.53
C VAL A 183 -18.99 -10.96 7.72
N GLU A 184 -18.49 -11.48 8.84
CA GLU A 184 -18.15 -10.70 10.03
C GLU A 184 -16.65 -10.41 10.08
N GLY A 185 -16.24 -9.35 10.81
CA GLY A 185 -14.84 -8.98 10.91
C GLY A 185 -14.26 -8.27 9.68
N ASP A 186 -15.04 -8.07 8.63
CA ASP A 186 -14.62 -7.26 7.48
C ASP A 186 -14.68 -5.76 7.82
N ILE A 187 -13.54 -5.22 8.20
CA ILE A 187 -13.40 -3.79 8.55
C ILE A 187 -13.18 -2.89 7.32
N LEU A 188 -13.02 -3.46 6.11
CA LEU A 188 -12.83 -2.69 4.87
C LEU A 188 -14.17 -2.32 4.23
N PHE A 189 -15.06 -3.29 4.06
CA PHE A 189 -16.35 -3.10 3.39
C PHE A 189 -17.55 -3.52 4.22
N ASN A 190 -17.37 -3.78 5.52
CA ASN A 190 -18.45 -4.16 6.46
C ASN A 190 -19.25 -5.38 6.00
N GLY A 191 -18.58 -6.38 5.43
CA GLY A 191 -19.20 -7.60 4.93
C GLY A 191 -19.89 -7.47 3.58
N ASN A 192 -19.73 -6.35 2.89
CA ASN A 192 -20.32 -6.14 1.57
C ASN A 192 -19.53 -6.88 0.48
N VAL A 193 -19.98 -8.08 0.16
CA VAL A 193 -19.37 -9.00 -0.81
C VAL A 193 -19.29 -8.41 -2.21
N GLU A 194 -20.29 -7.60 -2.61
CA GLU A 194 -20.32 -6.95 -3.92
C GLU A 194 -19.16 -5.94 -4.08
N ARG A 195 -18.80 -5.22 -3.00
CA ARG A 195 -17.63 -4.33 -3.02
C ARG A 195 -16.33 -5.12 -3.16
N TRP A 196 -16.24 -6.32 -2.58
CA TRP A 196 -15.09 -7.20 -2.77
C TRP A 196 -14.96 -7.69 -4.21
N LYS A 197 -16.09 -8.02 -4.89
CA LYS A 197 -16.09 -8.32 -6.34
C LYS A 197 -15.59 -7.13 -7.15
N LYS A 198 -16.10 -5.94 -6.85
CA LYS A 198 -15.66 -4.70 -7.51
C LYS A 198 -14.18 -4.45 -7.32
N PHE A 199 -13.65 -4.68 -6.11
CA PHE A 199 -12.23 -4.57 -5.84
C PHE A 199 -11.43 -5.61 -6.63
N ALA A 200 -11.84 -6.87 -6.63
CA ALA A 200 -11.16 -7.93 -7.38
C ALA A 200 -11.01 -7.59 -8.88
N ASN A 201 -12.10 -7.16 -9.51
CA ASN A 201 -12.09 -6.85 -10.95
C ASN A 201 -11.37 -5.53 -11.27
N SER A 202 -11.46 -4.51 -10.39
CA SER A 202 -10.68 -3.27 -10.52
C SER A 202 -9.18 -3.55 -10.38
N LEU A 203 -8.80 -4.42 -9.46
CA LEU A 203 -7.41 -4.87 -9.30
C LEU A 203 -6.92 -5.68 -10.51
N ARG A 204 -7.77 -6.51 -11.12
CA ARG A 204 -7.44 -7.18 -12.40
C ARG A 204 -7.09 -6.17 -13.48
N LEU A 205 -7.86 -5.08 -13.61
CA LEU A 205 -7.56 -4.02 -14.59
C LEU A 205 -6.24 -3.32 -14.29
N ARG A 206 -5.90 -3.06 -13.01
CA ARG A 206 -4.59 -2.53 -12.61
C ARG A 206 -3.47 -3.47 -13.07
N ILE A 207 -3.57 -4.75 -12.78
CA ILE A 207 -2.55 -5.74 -13.11
C ILE A 207 -2.41 -5.92 -14.63
N LEU A 208 -3.50 -6.00 -15.36
CA LEU A 208 -3.48 -6.07 -16.83
C LEU A 208 -2.78 -4.84 -17.43
N MET A 209 -3.04 -3.65 -16.90
CA MET A 209 -2.33 -2.43 -17.31
C MET A 209 -0.85 -2.47 -16.93
N ARG A 210 -0.49 -3.01 -15.75
CA ARG A 210 0.91 -3.21 -15.32
C ARG A 210 1.70 -4.03 -16.34
N LEU A 211 1.08 -5.05 -16.89
CA LEU A 211 1.70 -6.00 -17.84
C LEU A 211 1.65 -5.53 -19.30
N SER A 212 1.01 -4.40 -19.58
CA SER A 212 0.64 -3.99 -20.97
C SER A 212 1.82 -3.77 -21.91
N ASP A 213 3.04 -3.62 -21.41
CA ASP A 213 4.25 -3.50 -22.24
C ASP A 213 4.92 -4.88 -22.48
N ARG A 214 4.43 -5.97 -21.85
CA ARG A 214 4.83 -7.36 -22.06
C ARG A 214 3.79 -8.20 -22.78
N GLN A 215 2.53 -7.96 -22.48
CA GLN A 215 1.40 -8.75 -22.97
C GLN A 215 0.27 -7.80 -23.37
N ASP A 216 -0.37 -8.04 -24.49
CA ASP A 216 -1.55 -7.27 -24.90
C ASP A 216 -2.73 -7.54 -23.96
N PRO A 217 -3.19 -6.54 -23.19
CA PRO A 217 -4.27 -6.72 -22.22
C PRO A 217 -5.66 -6.58 -22.84
N SER A 218 -5.79 -6.26 -24.13
CA SER A 218 -7.02 -5.81 -24.78
C SER A 218 -8.16 -6.79 -24.61
N GLN A 219 -7.92 -8.07 -24.89
CA GLN A 219 -8.98 -9.10 -24.80
C GLN A 219 -9.50 -9.24 -23.35
N ALA A 220 -8.59 -9.30 -22.37
CA ALA A 220 -8.95 -9.49 -20.99
C ALA A 220 -9.64 -8.25 -20.39
N MET A 221 -9.15 -7.04 -20.69
CA MET A 221 -9.78 -5.80 -20.23
C MET A 221 -11.18 -5.62 -20.84
N GLN A 222 -11.34 -5.87 -22.13
CA GLN A 222 -12.65 -5.80 -22.80
C GLN A 222 -13.63 -6.84 -22.25
N ALA A 223 -13.17 -8.07 -21.93
CA ALA A 223 -14.00 -9.10 -21.35
C ALA A 223 -14.59 -8.67 -19.99
N ILE A 224 -13.79 -8.00 -19.15
CA ILE A 224 -14.25 -7.45 -17.88
C ILE A 224 -15.28 -6.34 -18.11
N LEU A 225 -14.96 -5.37 -18.95
CA LEU A 225 -15.79 -4.17 -19.13
C LEU A 225 -17.09 -4.44 -19.89
N ASN A 226 -17.12 -5.41 -20.80
CA ASN A 226 -18.32 -5.77 -21.57
C ASN A 226 -19.29 -6.66 -20.77
N ASN A 227 -18.88 -7.17 -19.62
CA ASN A 227 -19.71 -8.04 -18.78
C ASN A 227 -19.83 -7.50 -17.35
N PRO A 228 -20.37 -6.28 -17.14
CA PRO A 228 -20.40 -5.63 -15.82
C PRO A 228 -21.24 -6.35 -14.77
N ALA A 229 -22.20 -7.19 -15.19
CA ALA A 229 -22.98 -8.04 -14.28
C ALA A 229 -22.13 -9.20 -13.71
N GLN A 230 -21.21 -9.74 -14.50
CA GLN A 230 -20.32 -10.81 -14.09
C GLN A 230 -19.04 -10.28 -13.43
N TYR A 231 -18.51 -9.18 -13.95
CA TYR A 231 -17.25 -8.56 -13.52
C TYR A 231 -17.49 -7.09 -13.14
N PRO A 232 -18.22 -6.83 -12.04
CA PRO A 232 -18.45 -5.46 -11.59
C PRO A 232 -17.13 -4.82 -11.16
N ILE A 233 -16.98 -3.51 -11.45
CA ILE A 233 -15.84 -2.68 -11.05
C ILE A 233 -16.34 -1.52 -10.19
N PHE A 234 -15.43 -0.75 -9.56
CA PHE A 234 -15.82 0.47 -8.85
C PHE A 234 -16.56 1.45 -9.77
N THR A 235 -17.66 2.01 -9.30
CA THR A 235 -18.45 3.01 -10.01
C THR A 235 -18.45 4.38 -9.34
N SER A 236 -17.93 4.46 -8.10
CA SER A 236 -17.79 5.70 -7.33
C SER A 236 -16.70 5.60 -6.27
N SER A 237 -16.27 6.74 -5.73
CA SER A 237 -15.33 6.80 -4.60
C SER A 237 -15.86 6.12 -3.32
N ALA A 238 -17.18 6.03 -3.16
CA ALA A 238 -17.80 5.34 -2.02
C ALA A 238 -17.56 3.81 -2.03
N GLU A 239 -17.16 3.24 -3.17
CA GLU A 239 -16.91 1.80 -3.33
C GLU A 239 -15.44 1.43 -3.31
N GLN A 240 -14.54 2.42 -3.34
CA GLN A 240 -13.11 2.20 -3.39
C GLN A 240 -12.58 1.38 -2.20
N ALA A 241 -11.47 0.68 -2.41
CA ALA A 241 -10.82 -0.11 -1.36
C ALA A 241 -9.95 0.81 -0.48
N ALA A 242 -10.56 1.38 0.56
CA ALA A 242 -9.92 2.30 1.49
C ALA A 242 -10.39 2.02 2.93
N LEU A 243 -9.44 1.67 3.82
CA LEU A 243 -9.75 1.44 5.23
C LEU A 243 -9.89 2.78 5.96
N GLN A 244 -11.05 3.00 6.57
CA GLN A 244 -11.28 4.11 7.48
C GLN A 244 -10.66 3.81 8.85
N TYR A 245 -9.71 4.64 9.28
CA TYR A 245 -9.20 4.61 10.65
C TYR A 245 -10.20 5.19 11.63
N LEU A 246 -10.08 4.80 12.91
CA LEU A 246 -11.03 5.13 13.98
C LEU A 246 -10.40 6.07 15.01
N GLN A 247 -11.24 6.57 15.91
CA GLN A 247 -10.83 7.53 16.94
C GLN A 247 -9.90 6.90 18.00
N ASP A 248 -10.11 5.63 18.34
CA ASP A 248 -9.45 5.00 19.47
C ASP A 248 -8.34 4.04 19.06
N VAL A 249 -7.31 3.96 19.90
CA VAL A 249 -6.26 2.94 19.77
C VAL A 249 -6.85 1.53 19.88
N PRO A 250 -6.33 0.55 19.14
CA PRO A 250 -5.21 0.60 18.20
C PRO A 250 -5.63 0.94 16.74
N ASN A 251 -6.80 1.52 16.56
CA ASN A 251 -7.45 1.69 15.26
C ASN A 251 -7.23 3.08 14.62
N GLN A 252 -6.38 3.91 15.23
CA GLN A 252 -5.96 5.20 14.69
C GLN A 252 -5.00 5.01 13.51
N HIS A 253 -4.89 6.00 12.61
CA HIS A 253 -3.89 5.91 11.55
C HIS A 253 -2.46 5.98 12.12
N PRO A 254 -1.51 5.24 11.55
CA PRO A 254 -0.18 5.05 12.16
C PRO A 254 0.59 6.36 12.40
N LEU A 255 0.44 7.36 11.53
CA LEU A 255 1.16 8.64 11.64
C LEU A 255 0.62 9.53 12.77
N TYR A 256 -0.63 9.34 13.21
CA TYR A 256 -1.25 10.18 14.24
C TYR A 256 -0.49 10.16 15.57
N THR A 257 0.09 9.03 15.93
CA THR A 257 0.87 8.86 17.16
C THR A 257 2.38 9.08 16.99
N THR A 258 2.82 9.44 15.79
CA THR A 258 4.22 9.75 15.49
C THR A 258 4.67 10.98 16.27
N ARG A 259 5.91 10.98 16.77
CA ARG A 259 6.49 12.17 17.41
C ARG A 259 6.66 13.28 16.39
N SER A 260 6.47 14.53 16.82
CA SER A 260 6.57 15.69 15.91
C SER A 260 7.93 15.79 15.21
N GLY A 261 9.04 15.51 15.92
CA GLY A 261 10.38 15.51 15.30
C GLY A 261 10.50 14.53 14.15
N SER A 262 10.02 13.28 14.34
CA SER A 262 10.06 12.26 13.27
C SER A 262 9.09 12.57 12.13
N PHE A 263 7.96 13.19 12.41
CA PHE A 263 7.03 13.66 11.38
C PHE A 263 7.65 14.82 10.58
N ASP A 264 8.28 15.75 11.26
CA ASP A 264 8.87 16.96 10.68
C ASP A 264 10.17 16.72 9.90
N GLU A 265 10.72 15.50 9.92
CA GLU A 265 11.77 15.07 8.98
C GLU A 265 11.30 15.14 7.53
N TYR A 266 9.99 15.03 7.29
CA TYR A 266 9.36 15.04 5.98
C TYR A 266 8.63 16.34 5.75
N ARG A 267 8.85 16.94 4.58
CA ARG A 267 8.24 18.20 4.14
C ARG A 267 7.69 18.04 2.73
N LEU A 268 6.82 18.95 2.33
CA LEU A 268 6.40 19.03 0.94
C LEU A 268 7.64 19.09 0.03
N SER A 269 7.65 18.28 -1.03
CA SER A 269 8.70 18.36 -2.04
C SER A 269 8.51 19.61 -2.94
N ALA A 270 9.60 20.27 -3.30
CA ALA A 270 9.59 21.34 -4.31
C ALA A 270 9.08 20.84 -5.67
N ARG A 271 9.27 19.54 -5.98
CA ARG A 271 8.71 18.91 -7.18
C ARG A 271 7.19 18.88 -7.13
N MET A 272 6.63 18.37 -6.03
CA MET A 272 5.17 18.30 -5.83
C MET A 272 4.55 19.69 -5.84
N GLU A 273 5.15 20.63 -5.11
CA GLU A 273 4.73 22.03 -5.10
C GLU A 273 4.70 22.62 -6.51
N GLY A 274 5.82 22.49 -7.25
CA GLY A 274 5.94 23.04 -8.59
C GLY A 274 4.89 22.50 -9.56
N VAL A 275 4.64 21.17 -9.55
CA VAL A 275 3.60 20.56 -10.39
C VAL A 275 2.21 21.10 -10.03
N LEU A 276 1.88 21.17 -8.74
CA LEU A 276 0.56 21.65 -8.30
C LEU A 276 0.34 23.14 -8.61
N LYS A 277 1.37 23.98 -8.43
CA LYS A 277 1.33 25.40 -8.82
C LYS A 277 1.22 25.58 -10.34
N ASP A 278 1.98 24.84 -11.10
CA ASP A 278 1.98 24.86 -12.57
C ASP A 278 0.63 24.48 -13.18
N LEU A 279 -0.10 23.59 -12.51
CA LEU A 279 -1.44 23.16 -12.90
C LEU A 279 -2.54 24.03 -12.27
N ASN A 280 -2.20 24.97 -11.41
CA ASN A 280 -3.15 25.68 -10.55
C ASN A 280 -4.09 24.71 -9.82
N ASP A 281 -3.53 23.63 -9.27
CA ASP A 281 -4.27 22.46 -8.77
C ASP A 281 -4.64 22.64 -7.29
N PRO A 282 -5.94 22.60 -6.95
CA PRO A 282 -6.40 22.84 -5.58
C PRO A 282 -5.95 21.74 -4.59
N ARG A 283 -5.48 20.58 -5.07
CA ARG A 283 -4.94 19.55 -4.17
C ARG A 283 -3.73 20.00 -3.38
N LEU A 284 -3.05 21.10 -3.78
CA LEU A 284 -2.01 21.71 -2.96
C LEU A 284 -2.51 22.02 -1.54
N TYR A 285 -3.74 22.52 -1.42
CA TYR A 285 -4.36 22.86 -0.13
C TYR A 285 -4.66 21.61 0.73
N ALA A 286 -4.78 20.45 0.10
CA ALA A 286 -4.97 19.18 0.80
C ALA A 286 -3.64 18.52 1.18
N PHE A 287 -2.65 18.57 0.29
CA PHE A 287 -1.41 17.81 0.41
C PHE A 287 -0.37 18.48 1.29
N ALA A 288 -0.50 19.79 1.50
CA ALA A 288 0.41 20.56 2.33
C ALA A 288 -0.33 21.53 3.25
N GLN A 289 0.38 22.00 4.26
CA GLN A 289 -0.04 23.11 5.12
C GLN A 289 0.67 24.37 4.64
N PRO A 290 0.04 25.57 4.71
CA PRO A 290 0.72 26.82 4.41
C PRO A 290 1.89 27.00 5.38
N THR A 291 2.92 27.75 4.95
CA THR A 291 4.08 28.04 5.79
C THR A 291 3.68 28.91 6.99
N ASN A 292 4.36 28.76 8.12
CA ASN A 292 4.08 29.58 9.30
C ASN A 292 4.35 31.07 9.07
N ALA A 293 5.27 31.38 8.15
CA ALA A 293 5.59 32.78 7.78
C ALA A 293 4.41 33.49 7.11
N SER A 294 3.55 32.77 6.43
CA SER A 294 2.41 33.31 5.70
C SER A 294 1.26 33.75 6.61
N GLY A 295 1.22 33.27 7.87
CA GLY A 295 0.20 33.62 8.85
C GLY A 295 -1.18 32.99 8.60
N ALA A 296 -2.11 33.27 9.51
CA ALA A 296 -3.50 32.86 9.37
C ALA A 296 -4.20 33.73 8.30
N GLY A 297 -4.95 33.08 7.39
CA GLY A 297 -5.73 33.80 6.35
C GLY A 297 -5.21 33.64 4.93
N VAL A 298 -4.06 33.02 4.72
CA VAL A 298 -3.48 32.73 3.40
C VAL A 298 -3.95 31.42 2.79
N LEU A 299 -4.86 30.74 3.45
CA LEU A 299 -5.47 29.52 2.90
C LEU A 299 -6.21 29.85 1.59
N GLY A 300 -5.74 29.24 0.49
CA GLY A 300 -6.21 29.55 -0.86
C GLY A 300 -5.26 30.42 -1.67
N ASP A 301 -4.14 30.90 -1.08
CA ASP A 301 -3.03 31.47 -1.82
C ASP A 301 -1.94 30.42 -2.02
N MET A 302 -1.71 29.97 -3.25
CA MET A 302 -0.68 28.98 -3.55
C MET A 302 0.74 29.46 -3.23
N ASN A 303 0.98 30.79 -3.18
CA ASN A 303 2.28 31.36 -2.81
C ASN A 303 2.59 31.18 -1.32
N ALA A 304 1.61 30.84 -0.51
CA ALA A 304 1.80 30.51 0.90
C ALA A 304 2.41 29.14 1.17
N TYR A 305 2.69 28.36 0.13
CA TYR A 305 3.26 27.01 0.22
C TYR A 305 4.66 26.99 -0.38
N GLU A 306 5.57 26.28 0.28
CA GLU A 306 6.96 26.16 -0.12
C GLU A 306 7.47 24.75 0.11
N GLY A 307 8.11 24.16 -0.89
CA GLY A 307 8.65 22.79 -0.86
C GLY A 307 10.16 22.76 -0.69
N VAL A 308 10.67 21.58 -0.29
CA VAL A 308 12.10 21.29 -0.18
C VAL A 308 12.57 20.52 -1.40
N PRO A 309 13.74 20.84 -2.00
CA PRO A 309 14.33 20.02 -3.04
C PRO A 309 14.66 18.61 -2.52
N ASN A 310 14.40 17.59 -3.33
CA ASN A 310 14.74 16.20 -3.00
C ASN A 310 16.24 15.91 -3.17
N GLY A 311 16.73 14.91 -2.43
CA GLY A 311 18.07 14.36 -2.59
C GLY A 311 19.21 15.31 -2.22
N LEU A 312 18.99 16.19 -1.24
CA LEU A 312 20.02 17.06 -0.65
C LEU A 312 20.93 16.24 0.29
N ALA A 313 22.18 16.68 0.44
CA ALA A 313 23.05 16.18 1.51
C ALA A 313 22.50 16.58 2.89
N ASP A 314 22.79 15.79 3.94
CA ASP A 314 22.23 16.02 5.28
C ASP A 314 22.48 17.43 5.80
N GLU A 315 23.70 17.97 5.63
CA GLU A 315 24.05 19.33 6.06
C GLU A 315 23.24 20.41 5.31
N GLU A 316 23.00 20.21 4.02
CA GLU A 316 22.20 21.14 3.22
C GLU A 316 20.71 21.02 3.54
N ALA A 317 20.21 19.79 3.69
CA ALA A 317 18.83 19.52 4.05
C ALA A 317 18.44 20.12 5.42
N LEU A 318 19.36 20.08 6.39
CA LEU A 318 19.17 20.67 7.73
C LEU A 318 18.95 22.19 7.69
N GLN A 319 19.37 22.89 6.65
CA GLN A 319 19.11 24.32 6.50
C GLN A 319 17.63 24.65 6.29
N TYR A 320 16.83 23.64 5.84
CA TYR A 320 15.38 23.74 5.71
C TYR A 320 14.62 23.38 6.99
N SER A 321 15.32 22.95 8.05
CA SER A 321 14.71 22.65 9.35
C SER A 321 14.29 23.93 10.08
N PRO A 322 13.39 23.85 11.08
CA PRO A 322 12.95 25.03 11.85
C PRO A 322 14.08 25.85 12.49
N SER A 323 15.23 25.21 12.78
CA SER A 323 16.43 25.87 13.32
C SER A 323 17.50 26.17 12.25
N GLY A 324 17.20 25.92 10.98
CA GLY A 324 18.11 26.16 9.86
C GLY A 324 18.12 27.61 9.36
N ASP A 325 18.67 27.78 8.15
CA ASP A 325 18.78 29.09 7.48
C ASP A 325 17.38 29.62 7.10
N PRO A 326 16.98 30.81 7.63
CA PRO A 326 15.68 31.40 7.26
C PRO A 326 15.52 31.66 5.75
N SER A 327 16.62 31.93 5.02
CA SER A 327 16.56 32.14 3.56
C SER A 327 16.26 30.88 2.78
N LYS A 328 16.47 29.70 3.40
CA LYS A 328 16.19 28.37 2.85
C LYS A 328 14.95 27.72 3.49
N GLY A 329 14.16 28.47 4.22
CA GLY A 329 12.94 27.94 4.86
C GLY A 329 13.12 27.47 6.30
N GLY A 330 14.25 27.75 6.93
CA GLY A 330 14.39 27.65 8.38
C GLY A 330 13.31 28.46 9.09
N SER A 331 13.11 28.24 10.38
CA SER A 331 12.05 28.93 11.15
C SER A 331 10.62 28.72 10.59
N ASN A 332 10.35 27.54 10.02
CA ASN A 332 9.03 27.13 9.52
C ASN A 332 8.54 27.82 8.24
N PHE A 333 9.45 28.27 7.37
CA PHE A 333 9.08 28.77 6.04
C PHE A 333 8.78 27.63 5.03
N ILE A 334 8.96 26.37 5.40
CA ILE A 334 8.67 25.23 4.54
C ILE A 334 7.37 24.54 4.95
N SER A 335 6.58 24.17 3.98
CA SER A 335 5.29 23.51 4.16
C SER A 335 5.41 22.13 4.75
N ARG A 336 4.65 21.87 5.81
CA ARG A 336 4.39 20.53 6.33
C ARG A 336 3.46 19.76 5.40
N VAL A 337 3.50 18.44 5.50
CA VAL A 337 2.50 17.56 4.89
C VAL A 337 1.11 17.89 5.44
N GLY A 338 0.07 17.68 4.63
CA GLY A 338 -1.31 18.07 4.92
C GLY A 338 -1.90 17.51 6.22
N LEU A 339 -2.93 18.17 6.72
CA LEU A 339 -3.53 17.85 8.03
C LEU A 339 -4.10 16.44 8.12
N LEU A 340 -4.55 15.84 7.02
CA LEU A 340 -5.09 14.47 7.01
C LEU A 340 -4.10 13.43 7.55
N TRP A 341 -2.81 13.67 7.38
CA TRP A 341 -1.72 12.78 7.78
C TRP A 341 -0.96 13.26 9.02
N SER A 342 -1.28 14.44 9.54
CA SER A 342 -0.53 15.06 10.63
C SER A 342 -0.61 14.27 11.93
N CYS A 343 0.48 14.35 12.71
CA CYS A 343 0.55 13.76 14.04
C CYS A 343 -0.14 14.66 15.10
N SER A 344 -0.66 14.03 16.15
CA SER A 344 -1.31 14.75 17.28
C SER A 344 -0.36 15.72 17.99
N ALA A 345 0.92 15.36 18.07
CA ALA A 345 1.96 16.22 18.64
C ALA A 345 2.40 17.37 17.70
N CYS A 346 2.01 17.32 16.41
CA CYS A 346 2.37 18.32 15.40
C CYS A 346 1.43 19.51 15.41
N THR A 347 0.14 19.28 15.62
CA THR A 347 -0.89 20.31 15.62
C THR A 347 -2.16 19.84 16.31
N GLY A 348 -2.84 20.73 17.02
CA GLY A 348 -4.16 20.47 17.61
C GLY A 348 -5.29 20.25 16.59
N LEU A 349 -5.02 20.42 15.28
CA LEU A 349 -5.96 20.19 14.18
C LEU A 349 -5.87 18.79 13.59
N ALA A 350 -4.86 17.98 13.98
CA ALA A 350 -4.73 16.60 13.52
C ALA A 350 -5.90 15.75 13.99
N SER A 351 -6.32 14.79 13.15
CA SER A 351 -7.40 13.86 13.47
C SER A 351 -6.94 12.42 13.27
N PRO A 352 -7.18 11.50 14.22
CA PRO A 352 -6.85 10.10 14.05
C PRO A 352 -7.66 9.41 12.94
N THR A 353 -8.77 10.03 12.51
CA THR A 353 -9.67 9.55 11.46
C THR A 353 -9.50 10.27 10.12
N GLY A 354 -8.54 11.19 10.01
CA GLY A 354 -8.35 12.03 8.81
C GLY A 354 -7.99 11.21 7.59
N TYR A 355 -6.98 10.39 7.71
CA TYR A 355 -6.48 9.54 6.65
C TYR A 355 -7.28 8.23 6.52
N GLN A 356 -7.38 7.73 5.29
CA GLN A 356 -7.79 6.37 4.96
C GLN A 356 -6.63 5.65 4.28
N ALA A 357 -6.34 4.41 4.66
CA ALA A 357 -5.36 3.61 3.94
C ALA A 357 -5.97 3.08 2.64
N ILE A 358 -5.48 3.56 1.52
CA ILE A 358 -6.01 3.27 0.18
C ILE A 358 -5.27 2.05 -0.40
N LEU A 359 -5.99 0.95 -0.63
CA LEU A 359 -5.52 -0.21 -1.39
C LEU A 359 -5.68 0.02 -2.89
N MET A 360 -6.81 0.59 -3.29
CA MET A 360 -7.09 1.04 -4.66
C MET A 360 -8.20 2.08 -4.65
N SER A 361 -7.93 3.25 -5.26
CA SER A 361 -8.93 4.33 -5.35
C SER A 361 -9.75 4.23 -6.64
N TYR A 362 -10.93 4.85 -6.60
CA TYR A 362 -11.75 5.02 -7.79
C TYR A 362 -11.10 5.96 -8.82
N ALA A 363 -10.42 7.01 -8.36
CA ALA A 363 -9.68 7.91 -9.22
C ALA A 363 -8.59 7.18 -10.01
N GLU A 364 -7.84 6.29 -9.36
CA GLU A 364 -6.85 5.43 -10.01
C GLU A 364 -7.47 4.57 -11.11
N LEU A 365 -8.60 3.92 -10.82
CA LEU A 365 -9.31 3.11 -11.83
C LEU A 365 -9.70 3.96 -13.04
N GLN A 366 -10.16 5.19 -12.85
CA GLN A 366 -10.52 6.08 -13.94
C GLN A 366 -9.30 6.42 -14.82
N PHE A 367 -8.13 6.64 -14.23
CA PHE A 367 -6.90 6.86 -15.01
C PHE A 367 -6.42 5.59 -15.72
N ILE A 368 -6.60 4.41 -15.14
CA ILE A 368 -6.33 3.13 -15.83
C ILE A 368 -7.23 3.00 -17.07
N LEU A 369 -8.52 3.33 -16.96
CA LEU A 369 -9.46 3.28 -18.07
C LEU A 369 -9.16 4.35 -19.13
N ALA A 370 -8.75 5.56 -18.71
CA ALA A 370 -8.31 6.63 -19.60
C ALA A 370 -7.11 6.18 -20.45
N GLU A 371 -6.08 5.64 -19.81
CA GLU A 371 -4.89 5.12 -20.48
C GLU A 371 -5.23 3.93 -21.41
N ALA A 372 -6.04 2.98 -20.92
CA ALA A 372 -6.46 1.83 -21.72
C ALA A 372 -7.22 2.25 -22.98
N ARG A 373 -8.07 3.26 -22.83
CA ARG A 373 -8.83 3.80 -23.98
C ARG A 373 -7.93 4.57 -24.95
N GLU A 374 -7.00 5.37 -24.43
CA GLU A 374 -6.02 6.12 -25.23
C GLU A 374 -5.09 5.21 -26.02
N ARG A 375 -4.65 4.09 -25.40
CA ARG A 375 -3.78 3.08 -26.04
C ARG A 375 -4.57 2.11 -26.94
N GLY A 376 -5.89 2.20 -26.98
CA GLY A 376 -6.74 1.34 -27.82
C GLY A 376 -7.01 -0.06 -27.26
N PHE A 377 -6.67 -0.32 -25.99
CA PHE A 377 -6.93 -1.62 -25.36
C PHE A 377 -8.41 -1.87 -25.06
N ILE A 378 -9.19 -0.80 -24.93
CA ILE A 378 -10.64 -0.88 -24.71
C ILE A 378 -11.38 0.04 -25.68
N SER A 379 -12.61 -0.33 -26.01
CA SER A 379 -13.48 0.44 -26.90
C SER A 379 -14.58 1.21 -26.15
N LEU A 380 -14.86 0.82 -24.89
CA LEU A 380 -15.92 1.42 -24.07
C LEU A 380 -15.51 2.81 -23.56
N GLY A 381 -16.45 3.76 -23.57
CA GLY A 381 -16.29 5.10 -23.00
C GLY A 381 -15.35 6.00 -23.81
N SER A 382 -15.04 7.16 -23.21
CA SER A 382 -14.13 8.17 -23.74
C SER A 382 -12.89 8.31 -22.84
N ALA A 383 -11.71 8.37 -23.43
CA ALA A 383 -10.46 8.58 -22.67
C ALA A 383 -10.50 9.93 -21.93
N GLU A 384 -11.02 10.98 -22.57
CA GLU A 384 -11.18 12.30 -21.94
C GLU A 384 -12.16 12.28 -20.76
N GLU A 385 -13.28 11.59 -20.89
CA GLU A 385 -14.25 11.48 -19.79
C GLU A 385 -13.67 10.73 -18.60
N TYR A 386 -12.97 9.62 -18.83
CA TYR A 386 -12.29 8.89 -17.78
C TYR A 386 -11.20 9.75 -17.11
N TYR A 387 -10.40 10.47 -17.91
CA TYR A 387 -9.37 11.37 -17.41
C TYR A 387 -9.94 12.47 -16.50
N LYS A 388 -10.95 13.21 -16.98
CA LYS A 388 -11.65 14.26 -16.20
C LYS A 388 -12.28 13.70 -14.93
N LYS A 389 -12.89 12.53 -15.03
CA LYS A 389 -13.51 11.83 -13.90
C LYS A 389 -12.49 11.39 -12.86
N GLY A 390 -11.32 10.95 -13.28
CA GLY A 390 -10.20 10.63 -12.39
C GLY A 390 -9.75 11.85 -11.59
N ILE A 391 -9.56 13.00 -12.24
CA ILE A 391 -9.18 14.27 -11.59
C ILE A 391 -10.28 14.69 -10.59
N GLN A 392 -11.53 14.78 -11.05
CA GLN A 392 -12.67 15.20 -10.22
C GLN A 392 -12.82 14.30 -8.99
N SER A 393 -12.77 12.97 -9.18
CA SER A 393 -12.90 12.02 -8.08
C SER A 393 -11.77 12.14 -7.05
N SER A 394 -10.55 12.46 -7.49
CA SER A 394 -9.41 12.69 -6.60
C SER A 394 -9.63 13.95 -5.75
N VAL A 395 -10.07 15.07 -6.35
CA VAL A 395 -10.32 16.31 -5.62
C VAL A 395 -11.51 16.16 -4.67
N ASP A 396 -12.60 15.54 -5.13
CA ASP A 396 -13.79 15.29 -4.32
C ASP A 396 -13.50 14.43 -3.10
N TYR A 397 -12.67 13.38 -3.26
CA TYR A 397 -12.23 12.55 -2.15
C TYR A 397 -11.56 13.39 -1.04
N TYR A 398 -10.62 14.25 -1.36
CA TYR A 398 -9.95 15.10 -0.36
C TYR A 398 -10.92 16.12 0.23
N ARG A 399 -11.82 16.70 -0.56
CA ARG A 399 -12.86 17.60 -0.05
C ARG A 399 -13.73 16.90 0.99
N GLU A 400 -14.19 15.69 0.72
CA GLU A 400 -14.98 14.88 1.66
C GLU A 400 -14.19 14.56 2.93
N ARG A 401 -12.91 14.19 2.80
CA ARG A 401 -12.05 13.88 3.96
C ARG A 401 -11.86 15.11 4.86
N TYR A 402 -11.57 16.27 4.30
CA TYR A 402 -11.42 17.51 5.06
C TYR A 402 -12.74 17.96 5.71
N THR A 403 -13.87 17.76 5.04
CA THR A 403 -15.19 17.98 5.62
C THR A 403 -15.43 17.07 6.82
N ALA A 404 -15.08 15.79 6.71
CA ALA A 404 -15.28 14.78 7.75
C ALA A 404 -14.49 15.07 9.05
N ILE A 405 -13.36 15.79 8.97
CA ILE A 405 -12.55 16.20 10.12
C ILE A 405 -12.79 17.66 10.52
N ASN A 406 -13.91 18.25 10.14
CA ASN A 406 -14.31 19.62 10.46
C ASN A 406 -13.33 20.71 9.94
N GLN A 407 -12.61 20.45 8.85
CA GLN A 407 -11.74 21.40 8.16
C GLN A 407 -12.43 21.99 6.93
N GLY A 408 -13.63 22.54 7.11
CA GLY A 408 -14.47 23.09 6.04
C GLY A 408 -13.80 24.24 5.27
N GLN A 409 -12.90 24.99 5.88
CA GLN A 409 -12.14 26.04 5.20
C GLN A 409 -11.23 25.46 4.11
N ILE A 410 -10.53 24.37 4.38
CA ILE A 410 -9.71 23.65 3.39
C ILE A 410 -10.63 23.00 2.36
N ALA A 411 -11.66 22.29 2.79
CA ALA A 411 -12.61 21.64 1.92
C ALA A 411 -13.24 22.60 0.88
N SER A 412 -13.53 23.85 1.27
CA SER A 412 -14.08 24.87 0.37
C SER A 412 -13.13 25.32 -0.74
N LYS A 413 -11.82 25.05 -0.62
CA LYS A 413 -10.81 25.35 -1.64
C LYS A 413 -10.61 24.18 -2.63
N LEU A 414 -11.06 22.97 -2.28
CA LEU A 414 -10.94 21.77 -3.10
C LEU A 414 -12.08 21.69 -4.11
N VAL A 415 -12.06 22.60 -5.08
CA VAL A 415 -13.11 22.75 -6.11
C VAL A 415 -12.44 22.87 -7.47
N LEU A 416 -12.98 22.20 -8.46
CA LEU A 416 -12.61 22.33 -9.87
C LEU A 416 -13.74 23.01 -10.63
N ASP A 417 -13.36 23.83 -11.57
CA ASP A 417 -14.25 24.49 -12.52
C ASP A 417 -13.80 24.24 -13.97
N GLU A 418 -14.54 24.72 -14.93
CA GLU A 418 -14.23 24.60 -16.35
C GLU A 418 -12.90 25.28 -16.72
N THR A 419 -12.49 26.30 -15.96
CA THR A 419 -11.21 26.99 -16.16
C THR A 419 -10.04 26.04 -15.89
N TYR A 420 -10.15 25.20 -14.86
CA TYR A 420 -9.15 24.19 -14.56
C TYR A 420 -8.97 23.22 -15.75
N PHE A 421 -10.06 22.68 -16.30
CA PHE A 421 -10.01 21.71 -17.38
C PHE A 421 -9.63 22.31 -18.76
N SER A 422 -9.71 23.64 -18.92
CA SER A 422 -9.34 24.34 -20.15
C SER A 422 -7.87 24.78 -20.21
N GLN A 423 -7.12 24.66 -19.09
CA GLN A 423 -5.68 25.01 -19.05
C GLN A 423 -4.89 24.09 -20.00
N GLU A 424 -3.92 24.63 -20.72
CA GLU A 424 -3.11 23.91 -21.70
C GLU A 424 -2.48 22.61 -21.14
N LYS A 425 -1.96 22.67 -19.90
CA LYS A 425 -1.33 21.54 -19.22
C LYS A 425 -2.34 20.49 -18.70
N VAL A 426 -3.64 20.81 -18.63
CA VAL A 426 -4.70 19.93 -18.12
C VAL A 426 -5.63 19.45 -19.24
N ALA A 427 -5.99 20.34 -20.19
CA ALA A 427 -6.91 20.03 -21.29
C ALA A 427 -6.47 18.75 -22.03
N TYR A 428 -7.44 17.88 -22.31
CA TYR A 428 -7.19 16.58 -22.96
C TYR A 428 -6.95 16.76 -24.47
N THR A 429 -5.87 17.45 -24.82
CA THR A 429 -5.48 17.83 -26.18
C THR A 429 -4.02 17.49 -26.44
N GLY A 430 -3.61 17.55 -27.71
CA GLY A 430 -2.24 17.26 -28.14
C GLY A 430 -2.11 15.87 -28.77
N SER A 431 -0.87 15.41 -28.97
CA SER A 431 -0.53 14.09 -29.45
C SER A 431 -0.89 13.00 -28.42
N GLN A 432 -0.90 11.74 -28.85
CA GLN A 432 -1.11 10.61 -27.94
C GLN A 432 -0.09 10.60 -26.79
N ALA A 433 1.19 10.89 -27.06
CA ALA A 433 2.23 10.94 -26.05
C ALA A 433 1.96 12.03 -24.99
N GLU A 434 1.55 13.23 -25.42
CA GLU A 434 1.19 14.32 -24.51
C GLU A 434 -0.05 13.98 -23.67
N ARG A 435 -1.06 13.32 -24.25
CA ARG A 435 -2.23 12.88 -23.50
C ARG A 435 -1.89 11.79 -22.48
N LEU A 436 -1.01 10.85 -22.82
CA LEU A 436 -0.51 9.83 -21.89
C LEU A 436 0.31 10.46 -20.75
N GLU A 437 1.12 11.47 -21.02
CA GLU A 437 1.84 12.23 -20.00
C GLU A 437 0.88 12.95 -19.04
N LYS A 438 -0.18 13.57 -19.58
CA LYS A 438 -1.22 14.21 -18.77
C LYS A 438 -1.94 13.20 -17.87
N ILE A 439 -2.33 12.04 -18.43
CA ILE A 439 -2.93 10.94 -17.66
C ILE A 439 -1.99 10.49 -16.55
N GLY A 440 -0.72 10.21 -16.87
CA GLY A 440 0.28 9.73 -15.91
C GLY A 440 0.55 10.76 -14.80
N THR A 441 0.68 12.04 -15.15
CA THR A 441 0.89 13.13 -14.18
C THR A 441 -0.31 13.27 -13.23
N GLN A 442 -1.53 13.25 -13.75
CA GLN A 442 -2.73 13.35 -12.93
C GLN A 442 -2.97 12.10 -12.07
N LYS A 443 -2.63 10.91 -12.59
CA LYS A 443 -2.64 9.66 -11.83
C LYS A 443 -1.61 9.70 -10.71
N TRP A 444 -0.39 10.21 -10.97
CA TRP A 444 0.63 10.41 -9.95
C TRP A 444 0.10 11.31 -8.82
N LEU A 445 -0.54 12.46 -9.13
CA LEU A 445 -1.18 13.30 -8.10
C LEU A 445 -2.25 12.55 -7.30
N ALA A 446 -3.06 11.71 -7.95
CA ALA A 446 -4.12 10.96 -7.28
C ALA A 446 -3.60 9.82 -6.38
N LEU A 447 -2.38 9.34 -6.62
CA LEU A 447 -1.75 8.25 -5.86
C LEU A 447 -0.94 8.73 -4.64
N PHE A 448 -1.00 10.02 -4.28
CA PHE A 448 -0.38 10.52 -3.07
C PHE A 448 -0.86 9.73 -1.84
N PHE A 449 0.07 9.19 -1.05
CA PHE A 449 -0.20 8.29 0.09
C PHE A 449 -0.88 6.94 -0.24
N SER A 450 -0.80 6.48 -1.49
CA SER A 450 -1.31 5.16 -1.89
C SER A 450 -0.22 4.07 -1.88
N GLY A 451 0.54 4.00 -0.83
CA GLY A 451 1.64 3.03 -0.69
C GLY A 451 2.77 3.31 -1.68
N MET A 452 3.24 2.26 -2.34
CA MET A 452 4.25 2.34 -3.40
C MET A 452 3.62 2.29 -4.80
N GLU A 453 2.28 2.34 -4.93
CA GLU A 453 1.60 2.16 -6.23
C GLU A 453 2.02 3.23 -7.24
N ALA A 454 2.22 4.48 -6.81
CA ALA A 454 2.74 5.53 -7.68
C ALA A 454 4.13 5.20 -8.26
N TRP A 455 5.01 4.62 -7.44
CA TRP A 455 6.32 4.17 -7.88
C TRP A 455 6.24 2.99 -8.86
N HIS A 456 5.35 2.04 -8.58
CA HIS A 456 5.13 0.91 -9.49
C HIS A 456 4.57 1.37 -10.85
N ASP A 457 3.61 2.30 -10.85
CA ASP A 457 3.05 2.86 -12.08
C ASP A 457 4.08 3.73 -12.83
N TRP A 458 4.85 4.53 -12.11
CA TRP A 458 5.91 5.35 -12.68
C TRP A 458 6.99 4.53 -13.40
N LYS A 459 7.43 3.40 -12.84
CA LYS A 459 8.38 2.49 -13.50
C LYS A 459 7.90 2.07 -14.90
N ARG A 460 6.58 1.88 -15.07
CA ARG A 460 5.97 1.51 -16.34
C ARG A 460 5.82 2.71 -17.27
N THR A 461 5.36 3.84 -16.75
CA THR A 461 4.97 5.01 -17.57
C THR A 461 6.10 6.01 -17.80
N GLY A 462 6.93 6.22 -16.80
CA GLY A 462 7.91 7.31 -16.73
C GLY A 462 7.31 8.68 -16.42
N TYR A 463 6.02 8.76 -16.10
CA TYR A 463 5.32 10.04 -15.87
C TYR A 463 4.90 10.25 -14.42
N PRO A 464 5.07 11.50 -13.91
CA PRO A 464 5.86 12.60 -14.49
C PRO A 464 7.35 12.26 -14.52
N ALA A 465 8.14 12.96 -15.31
CA ALA A 465 9.59 12.77 -15.32
C ALA A 465 10.16 13.09 -13.93
N ILE A 466 10.77 12.12 -13.26
CA ILE A 466 11.42 12.23 -11.95
C ILE A 466 12.93 12.20 -12.15
N THR A 467 13.65 13.12 -11.54
CA THR A 467 15.13 13.17 -11.59
C THR A 467 15.72 13.07 -10.20
N PRO A 468 16.81 12.30 -10.03
CA PRO A 468 17.54 12.27 -8.76
C PRO A 468 18.01 13.68 -8.33
N GLY A 469 18.01 13.92 -7.03
CA GLY A 469 18.53 15.18 -6.49
C GLY A 469 20.07 15.28 -6.53
N PRO A 470 20.64 16.45 -6.20
CA PRO A 470 22.04 16.75 -6.43
C PRO A 470 23.03 15.89 -5.63
N ALA A 471 22.63 15.35 -4.49
CA ALA A 471 23.47 14.50 -3.65
C ALA A 471 23.01 13.02 -3.65
N ALA A 472 22.25 12.60 -4.67
CA ALA A 472 21.83 11.21 -4.83
C ALA A 472 23.04 10.28 -5.02
N PHE A 473 23.00 9.09 -4.40
CA PHE A 473 24.07 8.09 -4.51
C PHE A 473 24.11 7.38 -5.86
N ILE A 474 23.02 7.43 -6.61
CA ILE A 474 22.92 6.89 -7.96
C ILE A 474 22.27 7.92 -8.90
N SER A 475 22.60 7.86 -10.19
CA SER A 475 22.15 8.80 -11.20
C SER A 475 20.75 8.50 -11.77
N THR A 476 20.10 7.45 -11.31
CA THR A 476 18.76 7.03 -11.74
C THR A 476 17.85 6.83 -10.53
N VAL A 477 16.54 6.95 -10.73
CA VAL A 477 15.57 6.62 -9.68
C VAL A 477 15.60 5.11 -9.43
N PRO A 478 15.59 4.64 -8.16
CA PRO A 478 15.48 3.22 -7.86
C PRO A 478 14.24 2.58 -8.48
N VAL A 479 14.39 1.36 -9.02
CA VAL A 479 13.30 0.62 -9.68
C VAL A 479 12.96 -0.69 -8.97
N ARG A 480 13.72 -1.06 -7.92
CA ARG A 480 13.54 -2.31 -7.18
C ARG A 480 14.06 -2.19 -5.75
N PHE A 481 13.52 -2.98 -4.82
CA PHE A 481 14.15 -3.27 -3.54
C PHE A 481 15.15 -4.41 -3.65
N MET A 482 16.24 -4.35 -2.87
CA MET A 482 17.14 -5.47 -2.68
C MET A 482 16.55 -6.45 -1.67
N TYR A 483 16.81 -7.75 -1.86
CA TYR A 483 16.35 -8.77 -0.94
C TYR A 483 16.97 -8.64 0.45
N PRO A 484 16.23 -9.05 1.51
CA PRO A 484 16.77 -9.06 2.87
C PRO A 484 18.02 -9.93 2.99
N GLY A 485 18.94 -9.55 3.86
CA GLY A 485 20.13 -10.35 4.17
C GLY A 485 19.80 -11.75 4.72
N SER A 486 18.66 -11.91 5.39
CA SER A 486 18.15 -13.21 5.83
C SER A 486 17.83 -14.16 4.68
N VAL A 487 17.28 -13.66 3.58
CA VAL A 487 17.01 -14.45 2.37
C VAL A 487 18.32 -14.92 1.73
N GLN A 488 19.30 -14.03 1.62
CA GLN A 488 20.62 -14.33 1.08
C GLN A 488 21.34 -15.41 1.92
N ALA A 489 21.20 -15.34 3.25
CA ALA A 489 21.87 -16.24 4.17
C ALA A 489 21.14 -17.61 4.31
N LEU A 490 19.80 -17.61 4.42
CA LEU A 490 19.02 -18.79 4.77
C LEU A 490 18.50 -19.56 3.57
N ASN A 491 18.30 -18.92 2.40
CA ASN A 491 17.78 -19.54 1.17
C ASN A 491 18.71 -19.27 -0.03
N ASN A 492 20.01 -19.41 0.18
CA ASN A 492 21.06 -18.93 -0.73
C ASN A 492 20.98 -19.53 -2.13
N GLU A 493 20.71 -20.84 -2.25
CA GLU A 493 20.66 -21.50 -3.56
C GLU A 493 19.51 -21.00 -4.42
N ASN A 494 18.30 -20.88 -3.86
CA ASN A 494 17.14 -20.35 -4.58
C ASN A 494 17.28 -18.84 -4.85
N TYR A 495 17.89 -18.08 -3.93
CA TYR A 495 18.26 -16.69 -4.14
C TYR A 495 19.20 -16.52 -5.35
N LYS A 496 20.29 -17.32 -5.43
CA LYS A 496 21.19 -17.28 -6.58
C LYS A 496 20.50 -17.67 -7.89
N ALA A 497 19.60 -18.67 -7.84
CA ALA A 497 18.83 -19.07 -9.00
C ALA A 497 17.91 -17.93 -9.50
N ALA A 498 17.28 -17.18 -8.60
CA ALA A 498 16.51 -16.00 -8.96
C ALA A 498 17.38 -14.91 -9.61
N LEU A 499 18.56 -14.62 -9.02
CA LEU A 499 19.49 -13.64 -9.61
C LEU A 499 19.99 -14.04 -11.00
N ALA A 500 20.18 -15.33 -11.25
CA ALA A 500 20.57 -15.83 -12.57
C ALA A 500 19.52 -15.54 -13.64
N ARG A 501 18.22 -15.45 -13.27
CA ARG A 501 17.12 -15.13 -14.20
C ARG A 501 16.86 -13.63 -14.33
N GLN A 502 16.82 -12.90 -13.21
CA GLN A 502 16.39 -11.49 -13.20
C GLN A 502 17.54 -10.47 -13.16
N GLY A 503 18.79 -10.91 -12.96
CA GLY A 503 19.97 -10.04 -12.85
C GLY A 503 20.41 -9.79 -11.41
N VAL A 504 21.41 -8.91 -11.24
CA VAL A 504 22.04 -8.62 -9.94
C VAL A 504 21.04 -8.04 -8.93
N ASP A 505 21.28 -8.31 -7.64
CA ASP A 505 20.48 -7.75 -6.56
C ASP A 505 20.88 -6.29 -6.29
N ALA A 506 20.32 -5.39 -7.08
CA ALA A 506 20.59 -3.96 -7.03
C ALA A 506 19.31 -3.14 -7.22
N ILE A 507 19.26 -1.95 -6.61
CA ILE A 507 18.09 -1.04 -6.70
C ILE A 507 17.86 -0.50 -8.11
N THR A 508 18.82 -0.69 -9.02
CA THR A 508 18.75 -0.30 -10.44
C THR A 508 18.38 -1.45 -11.38
N THR A 509 18.27 -2.68 -10.87
CA THR A 509 17.88 -3.84 -11.67
C THR A 509 16.37 -3.81 -11.90
N LYS A 510 15.95 -3.75 -13.17
CA LYS A 510 14.55 -3.73 -13.55
C LYS A 510 13.86 -5.06 -13.23
N VAL A 511 12.61 -4.98 -12.84
CA VAL A 511 11.74 -6.16 -12.73
C VAL A 511 11.27 -6.61 -14.12
N TRP A 512 10.78 -7.84 -14.24
CA TRP A 512 10.46 -8.46 -15.55
C TRP A 512 9.52 -7.64 -16.44
N TRP A 513 8.49 -6.99 -15.88
CA TRP A 513 7.54 -6.20 -16.67
C TRP A 513 8.04 -4.77 -17.00
N ASP A 514 9.08 -4.27 -16.34
CA ASP A 514 9.68 -2.96 -16.60
C ASP A 514 10.65 -3.06 -17.78
N VAL A 515 10.18 -2.69 -18.97
CA VAL A 515 10.90 -2.83 -20.23
C VAL A 515 11.44 -1.51 -20.81
N LYS A 516 11.12 -0.37 -20.17
CA LYS A 516 11.53 0.98 -20.63
C LYS A 516 12.92 1.38 -20.20
#